data_6f72cae6b9a08cbac1a7aa6231ac3b77
#
_entry.id   6f72cae6b9a08cbac1a7aa6231ac3b77
#
_cell.length_a   1.000
_cell.length_b   1.000
_cell.length_c   1.000
_cell.angle_alpha   90.00
_cell.angle_beta   90.00
_cell.angle_gamma   90.00
#
_symmetry.space_group_name_H-M   'P 1'
#
loop_
_entity.id
_entity.type
_entity.pdbx_description
1 polymer ?
#
loop_
_entity_poly.entity_id
_entity_poly.type
_entity_poly.pdbx_seq_one_letter_code
_entity_poly.pdbx_strand_id
1 'polypeptide(L)'
;QCIENEVAGGLSTLVDGYTVSEKLKQKFTDYYKILTEVKIRFQFIDQTIVLEDWAEMIQLDESGNFKQVRFSPRLDFVPLIDKEKLELFYSARKKLSELYNSENYKIEFKLLPGDLLMMDNYRLLHGRTKYDANEGNRFLQGCYIDYDSTEGRLKHLKRKFNY
;
A
#
# COMPACT_ATOMS: atom_id res chain seq x y z
N GLN A 1 12.43 11.67 -0.17
CA GLN A 1 13.78 11.99 -0.64
C GLN A 1 14.80 11.16 0.13
N CYS A 2 15.81 10.67 -0.54
CA CYS A 2 16.98 10.04 0.08
C CYS A 2 18.01 11.10 0.43
N ILE A 3 18.39 11.16 1.71
CA ILE A 3 19.45 12.05 2.20
C ILE A 3 20.75 11.26 2.29
N GLU A 4 20.70 10.09 2.94
CA GLU A 4 21.83 9.19 3.12
C GLU A 4 21.36 7.74 2.96
N ASN A 5 22.15 6.88 2.33
CA ASN A 5 21.86 5.45 2.21
C ASN A 5 23.12 4.63 1.94
N GLU A 6 23.92 4.46 2.97
CA GLU A 6 25.23 3.80 2.93
C GLU A 6 25.14 2.29 3.21
N VAL A 7 24.09 1.87 3.95
CA VAL A 7 23.94 0.48 4.40
C VAL A 7 23.86 -0.51 3.25
N ALA A 8 24.39 -1.71 3.45
CA ALA A 8 24.12 -2.85 2.59
C ALA A 8 22.66 -3.31 2.82
N GLY A 9 21.94 -3.65 1.76
CA GLY A 9 20.50 -3.94 1.84
C GLY A 9 19.66 -2.69 1.95
N GLY A 10 18.52 -2.76 2.67
CA GLY A 10 17.60 -1.64 2.83
C GLY A 10 17.01 -1.13 1.52
N LEU A 11 16.95 -2.00 0.49
CA LEU A 11 16.37 -1.66 -0.80
C LEU A 11 14.92 -1.24 -0.62
N SER A 12 14.53 -0.18 -1.30
CA SER A 12 13.12 0.19 -1.40
C SER A 12 12.39 -0.83 -2.26
N THR A 13 11.18 -1.19 -1.86
CA THR A 13 10.35 -2.14 -2.60
C THR A 13 9.04 -1.46 -3.00
N LEU A 14 8.57 -1.72 -4.21
CA LEU A 14 7.27 -1.25 -4.70
C LEU A 14 6.51 -2.39 -5.37
N VAL A 15 5.19 -2.37 -5.18
CA VAL A 15 4.25 -3.27 -5.85
C VAL A 15 3.05 -2.47 -6.33
N ASP A 16 2.62 -2.71 -7.58
CA ASP A 16 1.37 -2.17 -8.10
C ASP A 16 0.18 -2.99 -7.56
N GLY A 17 -0.50 -2.44 -6.57
CA GLY A 17 -1.67 -3.08 -5.95
C GLY A 17 -2.83 -3.28 -6.91
N TYR A 18 -3.01 -2.41 -7.90
CA TYR A 18 -4.00 -2.57 -8.95
C TYR A 18 -3.73 -3.84 -9.80
N THR A 19 -2.50 -4.00 -10.29
CA THR A 19 -2.12 -5.18 -11.09
C THR A 19 -2.31 -6.49 -10.32
N VAL A 20 -1.96 -6.51 -9.03
CA VAL A 20 -2.17 -7.69 -8.18
C VAL A 20 -3.66 -7.93 -7.93
N SER A 21 -4.47 -6.88 -7.72
CA SER A 21 -5.92 -6.99 -7.55
C SER A 21 -6.59 -7.58 -8.79
N GLU A 22 -6.22 -7.14 -9.98
CA GLU A 22 -6.70 -7.70 -11.25
C GLU A 22 -6.28 -9.18 -11.42
N LYS A 23 -5.07 -9.53 -11.00
CA LYS A 23 -4.62 -10.93 -11.00
C LYS A 23 -5.46 -11.81 -10.07
N LEU A 24 -5.75 -11.32 -8.86
CA LEU A 24 -6.65 -12.00 -7.93
C LEU A 24 -8.04 -12.18 -8.52
N LYS A 25 -8.62 -11.12 -9.08
CA LYS A 25 -9.93 -11.13 -9.73
C LYS A 25 -10.02 -12.21 -10.81
N GLN A 26 -8.98 -12.35 -11.63
CA GLN A 26 -8.94 -13.29 -12.75
C GLN A 26 -8.69 -14.75 -12.35
N LYS A 27 -7.86 -14.99 -11.33
CA LYS A 27 -7.34 -16.33 -11.00
C LYS A 27 -7.84 -16.89 -9.67
N PHE A 28 -8.32 -16.04 -8.77
CA PHE A 28 -8.73 -16.37 -7.42
C PHE A 28 -9.97 -15.56 -7.04
N THR A 29 -11.04 -15.70 -7.82
CA THR A 29 -12.27 -14.89 -7.76
C THR A 29 -12.87 -14.83 -6.34
N ASP A 30 -12.93 -15.97 -5.63
CA ASP A 30 -13.47 -16.01 -4.27
C ASP A 30 -12.60 -15.23 -3.27
N TYR A 31 -11.27 -15.26 -3.46
CA TYR A 31 -10.33 -14.48 -2.66
C TYR A 31 -10.46 -12.99 -2.95
N TYR A 32 -10.59 -12.61 -4.22
CA TYR A 32 -10.85 -11.23 -4.59
C TYR A 32 -12.15 -10.73 -3.93
N LYS A 33 -13.23 -11.51 -4.07
CA LYS A 33 -14.54 -11.17 -3.53
C LYS A 33 -14.50 -10.93 -2.02
N ILE A 34 -13.94 -11.86 -1.23
CA ILE A 34 -13.89 -11.71 0.22
C ILE A 34 -13.05 -10.50 0.65
N LEU A 35 -11.98 -10.16 -0.08
CA LEU A 35 -11.10 -9.02 0.20
C LEU A 35 -11.71 -7.67 -0.21
N THR A 36 -12.74 -7.67 -1.08
CA THR A 36 -13.52 -6.49 -1.46
C THR A 36 -14.81 -6.32 -0.67
N GLU A 37 -15.21 -7.32 0.15
CA GLU A 37 -16.47 -7.28 0.91
C GLU A 37 -16.28 -7.15 2.41
N VAL A 38 -15.19 -7.73 2.94
CA VAL A 38 -14.96 -7.75 4.40
C VAL A 38 -14.19 -6.52 4.82
N LYS A 39 -14.84 -5.67 5.62
CA LYS A 39 -14.17 -4.56 6.29
C LYS A 39 -13.38 -5.07 7.48
N ILE A 40 -12.14 -4.66 7.56
CA ILE A 40 -11.25 -4.90 8.68
C ILE A 40 -10.84 -3.58 9.30
N ARG A 41 -10.40 -3.63 10.55
CA ARG A 41 -9.92 -2.46 11.26
C ARG A 41 -8.45 -2.22 10.94
N PHE A 42 -8.12 -1.02 10.49
CA PHE A 42 -6.75 -0.50 10.43
C PHE A 42 -6.57 0.48 11.58
N GLN A 43 -5.60 0.22 12.45
CA GLN A 43 -5.37 1.05 13.62
C GLN A 43 -3.88 1.37 13.78
N PHE A 44 -3.58 2.65 13.92
CA PHE A 44 -2.26 3.15 14.29
C PHE A 44 -2.38 3.85 15.64
N ILE A 45 -1.49 3.49 16.57
CA ILE A 45 -1.43 4.06 17.91
C ILE A 45 0.00 4.51 18.18
N ASP A 46 0.16 5.76 18.60
CA ASP A 46 1.39 6.25 19.19
C ASP A 46 1.12 6.96 20.55
N GLN A 47 2.09 7.69 21.07
CA GLN A 47 1.97 8.36 22.36
C GLN A 47 0.96 9.52 22.36
N THR A 48 0.60 10.06 21.21
CA THR A 48 -0.16 11.30 21.07
C THR A 48 -1.45 11.14 20.32
N ILE A 49 -1.58 10.08 19.50
CA ILE A 49 -2.73 9.91 18.59
C ILE A 49 -3.11 8.44 18.42
N VAL A 50 -4.41 8.22 18.25
CA VAL A 50 -5.00 6.97 17.76
C VAL A 50 -5.71 7.27 16.47
N LEU A 51 -5.28 6.65 15.38
CA LEU A 51 -5.94 6.70 14.09
C LEU A 51 -6.57 5.35 13.83
N GLU A 52 -7.86 5.34 13.52
CA GLU A 52 -8.60 4.11 13.25
C GLU A 52 -9.51 4.32 12.04
N ASP A 53 -9.56 3.30 11.18
CA ASP A 53 -10.48 3.27 10.05
C ASP A 53 -10.89 1.82 9.74
N TRP A 54 -12.12 1.65 9.26
CA TRP A 54 -12.67 0.37 8.85
C TRP A 54 -12.86 0.36 7.34
N ALA A 55 -12.14 -0.52 6.68
CA ALA A 55 -12.15 -0.60 5.23
C ALA A 55 -11.85 -2.01 4.72
N GLU A 56 -12.20 -2.28 3.49
CA GLU A 56 -11.80 -3.46 2.75
C GLU A 56 -10.30 -3.39 2.40
N MET A 57 -9.65 -4.55 2.26
CA MET A 57 -8.24 -4.59 1.82
C MET A 57 -8.07 -4.16 0.36
N ILE A 58 -9.07 -4.45 -0.48
CA ILE A 58 -9.20 -3.95 -1.85
C ILE A 58 -10.48 -3.14 -1.91
N GLN A 59 -10.38 -1.84 -2.06
CA GLN A 59 -11.52 -0.95 -2.14
C GLN A 59 -11.90 -0.68 -3.59
N LEU A 60 -13.19 -0.68 -3.83
CA LEU A 60 -13.78 -0.32 -5.12
C LEU A 60 -14.53 1.01 -4.97
N ASP A 61 -14.67 1.74 -6.08
CA ASP A 61 -15.54 2.89 -6.16
C ASP A 61 -17.02 2.46 -6.33
N GLU A 62 -17.94 3.41 -6.37
CA GLU A 62 -19.38 3.17 -6.53
C GLU A 62 -19.73 2.48 -7.86
N SER A 63 -18.85 2.55 -8.85
CA SER A 63 -18.99 1.90 -10.15
C SER A 63 -18.34 0.51 -10.21
N GLY A 64 -17.74 0.05 -9.09
CA GLY A 64 -17.05 -1.24 -9.01
C GLY A 64 -15.64 -1.24 -9.58
N ASN A 65 -15.06 -0.08 -9.87
CA ASN A 65 -13.67 0.03 -10.31
C ASN A 65 -12.73 0.07 -9.10
N PHE A 66 -11.50 -0.34 -9.33
CA PHE A 66 -10.46 -0.25 -8.32
C PHE A 66 -10.26 1.19 -7.83
N LYS A 67 -10.28 1.36 -6.52
CA LYS A 67 -10.05 2.65 -5.85
C LYS A 67 -8.74 2.68 -5.09
N GLN A 68 -8.51 1.67 -4.24
CA GLN A 68 -7.37 1.65 -3.33
C GLN A 68 -7.06 0.23 -2.86
N VAL A 69 -5.81 -0.03 -2.49
CA VAL A 69 -5.42 -1.18 -1.67
C VAL A 69 -4.88 -0.73 -0.32
N ARG A 70 -5.17 -1.53 0.71
CA ARG A 70 -4.59 -1.39 2.04
C ARG A 70 -4.04 -2.73 2.50
N PHE A 71 -2.79 -2.76 2.87
CA PHE A 71 -2.14 -3.96 3.41
C PHE A 71 -1.05 -3.56 4.39
N SER A 72 -1.23 -3.90 5.66
CA SER A 72 -0.22 -3.65 6.68
C SER A 72 -0.26 -4.75 7.74
N PRO A 73 0.68 -5.71 7.73
CA PRO A 73 0.70 -6.80 8.69
C PRO A 73 0.75 -6.38 10.16
N ARG A 74 1.04 -5.11 10.43
CA ARG A 74 1.15 -4.56 11.79
C ARG A 74 -0.04 -3.73 12.23
N LEU A 75 -0.88 -3.29 11.28
CA LEU A 75 -1.94 -2.32 11.55
C LEU A 75 -3.33 -2.86 11.22
N ASP A 76 -3.42 -4.03 10.57
CA ASP A 76 -4.69 -4.63 10.21
C ASP A 76 -5.18 -5.64 11.27
N PHE A 77 -6.46 -5.54 11.63
CA PHE A 77 -7.11 -6.41 12.61
C PHE A 77 -8.40 -6.96 12.02
N VAL A 78 -8.47 -8.29 11.93
CA VAL A 78 -9.64 -8.98 11.38
C VAL A 78 -10.75 -9.01 12.43
N PRO A 79 -11.99 -8.61 12.12
CA PRO A 79 -13.12 -8.66 13.05
C PRO A 79 -13.57 -10.10 13.29
N LEU A 80 -14.40 -10.27 14.31
CA LEU A 80 -15.13 -11.52 14.51
C LEU A 80 -16.19 -11.66 13.40
N ILE A 81 -15.99 -12.64 12.54
CA ILE A 81 -16.90 -13.04 11.45
C ILE A 81 -17.12 -14.54 11.51
N ASP A 82 -18.10 -15.05 10.77
CA ASP A 82 -18.39 -16.48 10.71
C ASP A 82 -17.15 -17.29 10.36
N LYS A 83 -17.02 -18.49 10.96
CA LYS A 83 -15.81 -19.32 10.83
C LYS A 83 -15.43 -19.58 9.36
N GLU A 84 -16.40 -19.92 8.52
CA GLU A 84 -16.14 -20.21 7.10
C GLU A 84 -15.61 -18.98 6.35
N LYS A 85 -16.18 -17.80 6.61
CA LYS A 85 -15.69 -16.53 6.07
C LYS A 85 -14.32 -16.18 6.60
N LEU A 86 -14.05 -16.48 7.87
CA LEU A 86 -12.76 -16.21 8.51
C LEU A 86 -11.64 -17.03 7.86
N GLU A 87 -11.86 -18.32 7.65
CA GLU A 87 -10.90 -19.23 7.00
C GLU A 87 -10.62 -18.78 5.55
N LEU A 88 -11.68 -18.42 4.80
CA LEU A 88 -11.54 -17.89 3.45
C LEU A 88 -10.78 -16.56 3.44
N PHE A 89 -11.10 -15.66 4.36
CA PHE A 89 -10.43 -14.35 4.46
C PHE A 89 -8.93 -14.51 4.73
N TYR A 90 -8.53 -15.35 5.69
CA TYR A 90 -7.10 -15.57 5.97
C TYR A 90 -6.37 -16.25 4.81
N SER A 91 -7.03 -17.18 4.11
CA SER A 91 -6.48 -17.80 2.91
C SER A 91 -6.27 -16.77 1.79
N ALA A 92 -7.25 -15.89 1.58
CA ALA A 92 -7.18 -14.80 0.60
C ALA A 92 -6.09 -13.77 0.97
N ARG A 93 -6.03 -13.36 2.25
CA ARG A 93 -5.00 -12.44 2.77
C ARG A 93 -3.59 -13.03 2.63
N LYS A 94 -3.43 -14.33 2.91
CA LYS A 94 -2.16 -15.04 2.69
C LYS A 94 -1.77 -15.01 1.21
N LYS A 95 -2.72 -15.34 0.31
CA LYS A 95 -2.48 -15.32 -1.14
C LYS A 95 -2.12 -13.92 -1.64
N LEU A 96 -2.81 -12.89 -1.15
CA LEU A 96 -2.49 -11.49 -1.45
C LEU A 96 -1.06 -11.15 -1.02
N SER A 97 -0.66 -11.56 0.20
CA SER A 97 0.72 -11.36 0.68
C SER A 97 1.76 -12.08 -0.18
N GLU A 98 1.49 -13.31 -0.60
CA GLU A 98 2.36 -14.07 -1.50
C GLU A 98 2.57 -13.33 -2.84
N LEU A 99 1.49 -12.79 -3.42
CA LEU A 99 1.57 -12.03 -4.66
C LEU A 99 2.37 -10.73 -4.48
N TYR A 100 2.13 -10.00 -3.40
CA TYR A 100 2.87 -8.75 -3.09
C TYR A 100 4.38 -8.99 -2.86
N ASN A 101 4.77 -10.16 -2.41
CA ASN A 101 6.17 -10.51 -2.20
C ASN A 101 6.81 -11.25 -3.38
N SER A 102 6.03 -11.56 -4.42
CA SER A 102 6.53 -12.25 -5.61
C SER A 102 7.39 -11.33 -6.47
N GLU A 103 8.51 -11.85 -6.96
CA GLU A 103 9.40 -11.17 -7.91
C GLU A 103 8.71 -10.78 -9.23
N ASN A 104 7.58 -11.43 -9.56
CA ASN A 104 6.77 -11.09 -10.74
C ASN A 104 6.03 -9.75 -10.62
N TYR A 105 5.83 -9.24 -9.39
CA TYR A 105 5.06 -8.03 -9.12
C TYR A 105 5.80 -6.99 -8.31
N LYS A 106 6.82 -7.41 -7.56
CA LYS A 106 7.62 -6.56 -6.70
C LYS A 106 8.89 -6.11 -7.43
N ILE A 107 9.17 -4.83 -7.42
CA ILE A 107 10.46 -4.28 -7.80
C ILE A 107 11.25 -3.87 -6.57
N GLU A 108 12.56 -4.02 -6.64
CA GLU A 108 13.50 -3.63 -5.59
C GLU A 108 14.59 -2.73 -6.18
N PHE A 109 14.89 -1.64 -5.49
CA PHE A 109 15.92 -0.71 -5.94
C PHE A 109 16.52 0.06 -4.76
N LYS A 110 17.74 0.50 -4.92
CA LYS A 110 18.43 1.36 -3.96
C LYS A 110 18.17 2.81 -4.30
N LEU A 111 17.66 3.59 -3.35
CA LEU A 111 17.63 5.04 -3.46
C LEU A 111 19.02 5.58 -3.09
N LEU A 112 19.57 6.41 -3.94
CA LEU A 112 20.85 7.08 -3.73
C LEU A 112 20.61 8.47 -3.14
N PRO A 113 21.61 9.08 -2.43
CA PRO A 113 21.50 10.46 -1.97
C PRO A 113 21.12 11.41 -3.11
N GLY A 114 20.07 12.22 -2.88
CA GLY A 114 19.48 13.10 -3.89
C GLY A 114 18.27 12.53 -4.62
N ASP A 115 18.07 11.23 -4.66
CA ASP A 115 16.89 10.62 -5.30
C ASP A 115 15.60 11.04 -4.61
N LEU A 116 14.57 11.27 -5.42
CA LEU A 116 13.19 11.50 -4.98
C LEU A 116 12.28 10.42 -5.55
N LEU A 117 11.61 9.68 -4.67
CA LEU A 117 10.52 8.79 -5.04
C LEU A 117 9.18 9.47 -4.72
N MET A 118 8.32 9.61 -5.72
CA MET A 118 6.93 10.05 -5.56
C MET A 118 6.00 8.96 -6.08
N MET A 119 4.95 8.64 -5.33
CA MET A 119 4.04 7.55 -5.66
C MET A 119 2.61 7.84 -5.25
N ASP A 120 1.67 7.25 -5.97
CA ASP A 120 0.28 7.16 -5.56
C ASP A 120 0.13 6.10 -4.46
N ASN A 121 -0.03 6.53 -3.22
CA ASN A 121 -0.12 5.65 -2.05
C ASN A 121 -1.47 4.91 -1.93
N TYR A 122 -2.47 5.23 -2.77
CA TYR A 122 -3.71 4.47 -2.88
C TYR A 122 -3.55 3.24 -3.77
N ARG A 123 -2.69 3.36 -4.76
CA ARG A 123 -2.44 2.31 -5.75
C ARG A 123 -1.23 1.45 -5.41
N LEU A 124 -0.13 2.06 -4.94
CA LEU A 124 1.14 1.39 -4.72
C LEU A 124 1.34 0.98 -3.28
N LEU A 125 1.81 -0.24 -3.08
CA LEU A 125 2.36 -0.70 -1.82
C LEU A 125 3.87 -0.49 -1.82
N HIS A 126 4.40 -0.08 -0.69
CA HIS A 126 5.83 0.16 -0.55
C HIS A 126 6.38 -0.45 0.74
N GLY A 127 7.64 -0.74 0.72
CA GLY A 127 8.34 -1.30 1.85
C GLY A 127 9.85 -1.19 1.68
N ARG A 128 10.55 -1.99 2.44
CA ARG A 128 12.00 -2.12 2.32
C ARG A 128 12.48 -3.52 2.68
N THR A 129 13.61 -3.91 2.14
CA THR A 129 14.31 -5.12 2.55
C THR A 129 15.01 -4.91 3.90
N LYS A 130 15.44 -6.00 4.53
CA LYS A 130 16.23 -5.96 5.76
C LYS A 130 17.57 -5.25 5.53
N TYR A 131 18.05 -4.54 6.52
CA TYR A 131 19.41 -3.99 6.59
C TYR A 131 19.91 -4.00 8.02
N ASP A 132 21.23 -3.90 8.21
CA ASP A 132 21.85 -3.70 9.52
C ASP A 132 22.13 -2.21 9.71
N ALA A 133 21.56 -1.64 10.79
CA ALA A 133 21.76 -0.23 11.12
C ALA A 133 23.17 0.11 11.62
N ASN A 134 23.99 -0.92 11.94
CA ASN A 134 25.38 -0.73 12.36
C ASN A 134 26.35 -0.60 11.16
N GLU A 135 25.90 -0.89 9.94
CA GLU A 135 26.74 -0.89 8.75
C GLU A 135 26.83 0.49 8.04
N GLY A 136 26.19 1.53 8.58
CA GLY A 136 26.21 2.87 8.01
C GLY A 136 24.93 3.63 8.20
N ASN A 137 24.90 4.85 7.67
CA ASN A 137 23.76 5.74 7.79
C ASN A 137 22.68 5.44 6.74
N ARG A 138 21.41 5.52 7.17
CA ARG A 138 20.26 5.47 6.27
C ARG A 138 19.22 6.49 6.72
N PHE A 139 19.14 7.61 5.99
CA PHE A 139 18.20 8.68 6.25
C PHE A 139 17.35 8.98 5.02
N LEU A 140 16.07 8.61 5.10
CA LEU A 140 15.05 8.94 4.11
C LEU A 140 14.06 9.90 4.77
N GLN A 141 13.76 11.00 4.10
CA GLN A 141 12.76 11.97 4.52
C GLN A 141 11.53 11.84 3.61
N GLY A 142 10.33 11.75 4.21
CA GLY A 142 9.09 11.61 3.47
C GLY A 142 7.98 12.52 4.00
N CYS A 143 6.99 12.76 3.16
CA CYS A 143 5.74 13.41 3.53
C CYS A 143 4.59 12.78 2.74
N TYR A 144 3.39 12.97 3.26
CA TYR A 144 2.16 12.66 2.55
C TYR A 144 1.52 13.95 2.07
N ILE A 145 0.99 13.93 0.85
CA ILE A 145 0.26 15.04 0.24
C ILE A 145 -1.18 14.56 0.02
N ASP A 146 -2.15 15.30 0.52
CA ASP A 146 -3.55 14.98 0.35
C ASP A 146 -3.95 15.04 -1.12
N TYR A 147 -4.79 14.10 -1.53
CA TYR A 147 -5.27 13.99 -2.90
C TYR A 147 -5.98 15.27 -3.36
N ASP A 148 -6.82 15.83 -2.50
CA ASP A 148 -7.57 17.06 -2.78
C ASP A 148 -6.65 18.24 -3.12
N SER A 149 -5.52 18.38 -2.45
CA SER A 149 -4.52 19.42 -2.71
C SER A 149 -3.93 19.27 -4.10
N THR A 150 -3.60 18.04 -4.51
CA THR A 150 -3.01 17.73 -5.82
C THR A 150 -4.03 17.95 -6.94
N GLU A 151 -5.22 17.38 -6.80
CA GLU A 151 -6.31 17.55 -7.78
C GLU A 151 -6.77 18.99 -7.88
N GLY A 152 -6.95 19.67 -6.76
CA GLY A 152 -7.34 21.07 -6.72
C GLY A 152 -6.34 21.97 -7.43
N ARG A 153 -5.04 21.71 -7.25
CA ARG A 153 -3.98 22.43 -7.98
C ARG A 153 -4.02 22.15 -9.47
N LEU A 154 -4.21 20.90 -9.87
CA LEU A 154 -4.36 20.53 -11.28
C LEU A 154 -5.57 21.23 -11.93
N LYS A 155 -6.74 21.19 -11.27
CA LYS A 155 -7.95 21.88 -11.75
C LYS A 155 -7.74 23.38 -11.87
N HIS A 156 -7.06 24.01 -10.92
CA HIS A 156 -6.70 25.42 -10.98
C HIS A 156 -5.81 25.74 -12.19
N LEU A 157 -4.75 24.93 -12.40
CA LEU A 157 -3.83 25.14 -13.52
C LEU A 157 -4.52 24.94 -14.87
N LYS A 158 -5.38 23.93 -15.01
CA LYS A 158 -6.17 23.71 -16.22
C LYS A 158 -7.05 24.93 -16.54
N ARG A 159 -7.74 25.48 -15.55
CA ARG A 159 -8.55 26.71 -15.73
C ARG A 159 -7.69 27.92 -16.11
N LYS A 160 -6.53 28.09 -15.46
CA LYS A 160 -5.65 29.24 -15.69
C LYS A 160 -5.06 29.24 -17.09
N PHE A 161 -4.78 28.10 -17.66
CA PHE A 161 -4.12 27.94 -18.95
C PHE A 161 -5.06 27.46 -20.07
N ASN A 162 -6.38 27.39 -19.82
CA ASN A 162 -7.41 26.95 -20.77
C ASN A 162 -7.16 25.54 -21.39
N TYR A 163 -6.75 24.59 -20.57
CA TYR A 163 -6.62 23.17 -20.95
C TYR A 163 -7.87 22.37 -20.55
#